data_860fef23aa2ed71f27eb2a73085bee3b
#
_entry.id   860fef23aa2ed71f27eb2a73085bee3b
#
_cell.length_a   1.000
_cell.length_b   1.000
_cell.length_c   1.000
_cell.angle_alpha   90.00
_cell.angle_beta   90.00
_cell.angle_gamma   90.00
#
_symmetry.space_group_name_H-M   'P 1'
#
loop_
_entity.id
_entity.type
_entity.pdbx_description
1 polymer ?
#
loop_
_entity_poly.entity_id
_entity_poly.type
_entity_poly.pdbx_seq_one_letter_code
_entity_poly.pdbx_strand_id
1 'polypeptide(L)'
;TPIKEKVDPKLGETKEVINPEEETKDSPTNEELLSLEKDKNLRLFAEFENFRKRTAKEKMELFSSANKDIMSILLPILDNFERSIKANNYSEEDGPVLIYKQLQSELNKKGLKAMEDPIGKELDTDFHEAITNIPASTDAEKGKIIDIIEKGYLLGDKVLRYAKVVVANKE
;
A
#
# COMPACT_ATOMS: atom_id res chain seq x y z
N THR A 1 -2.05 -15.87 65.26
CA THR A 1 -1.27 -15.40 66.40
C THR A 1 -0.66 -14.05 66.08
N PRO A 2 -0.97 -13.01 66.86
CA PRO A 2 -0.53 -11.62 66.59
C PRO A 2 0.75 -11.35 67.37
N ILE A 3 1.59 -10.47 66.88
CA ILE A 3 2.69 -9.88 67.62
C ILE A 3 2.51 -8.34 67.66
N LYS A 4 2.39 -7.92 68.90
CA LYS A 4 2.17 -6.60 69.47
C LYS A 4 3.33 -5.62 69.15
N GLU A 5 2.98 -4.40 68.82
CA GLU A 5 3.20 -3.16 69.56
C GLU A 5 4.49 -3.01 70.35
N LYS A 6 5.31 -2.02 69.97
CA LYS A 6 6.01 -1.20 70.97
C LYS A 6 6.08 0.26 70.46
N VAL A 7 5.32 1.06 71.17
CA VAL A 7 5.38 2.52 71.18
C VAL A 7 6.48 2.89 72.17
N ASP A 8 7.36 3.84 71.85
CA ASP A 8 8.06 4.63 72.84
C ASP A 8 8.10 6.10 72.40
N PRO A 9 7.69 7.01 73.27
CA PRO A 9 7.65 8.43 73.02
C PRO A 9 8.87 9.12 73.60
N LYS A 10 9.54 9.99 72.84
CA LYS A 10 10.32 11.08 73.41
C LYS A 10 10.24 12.35 72.63
N LEU A 11 9.54 13.27 73.24
CA LEU A 11 9.62 14.73 73.19
C LEU A 11 10.96 15.28 72.71
N GLY A 12 10.87 16.22 71.80
CA GLY A 12 11.93 17.17 71.46
C GLY A 12 11.30 18.34 70.72
N GLU A 13 10.76 19.29 71.48
CA GLU A 13 10.33 20.59 70.94
C GLU A 13 11.54 21.34 70.42
N THR A 14 11.60 21.55 69.11
CA THR A 14 12.35 22.68 68.50
C THR A 14 11.34 23.50 67.73
N LYS A 15 11.00 24.62 68.29
CA LYS A 15 10.29 25.70 67.60
C LYS A 15 11.24 26.28 66.53
N GLU A 16 11.14 25.81 65.32
CA GLU A 16 11.65 26.54 64.19
C GLU A 16 10.63 27.63 63.84
N VAL A 17 11.12 28.84 63.95
CA VAL A 17 10.47 30.09 63.51
C VAL A 17 10.30 29.98 62.00
N ILE A 18 9.10 29.74 61.54
CA ILE A 18 8.75 29.81 60.14
C ILE A 18 8.74 31.31 59.78
N ASN A 19 9.77 31.71 59.03
CA ASN A 19 9.86 33.03 58.46
C ASN A 19 8.84 33.06 57.26
N PRO A 20 7.83 33.96 57.24
CA PRO A 20 6.80 33.96 56.20
C PRO A 20 7.18 34.86 55.02
N GLU A 21 8.43 34.81 54.53
CA GLU A 21 8.86 35.55 53.37
C GLU A 21 9.81 34.76 52.48
N GLU A 22 9.31 33.64 51.90
CA GLU A 22 9.73 33.12 50.62
C GLU A 22 8.50 32.55 49.92
N GLU A 23 7.65 33.43 49.44
CA GLU A 23 6.72 33.11 48.33
C GLU A 23 7.56 32.76 47.11
N THR A 24 7.78 31.49 46.87
CA THR A 24 8.32 30.99 45.59
C THR A 24 7.38 31.38 44.47
N LYS A 25 7.73 32.49 43.82
CA LYS A 25 7.18 32.86 42.52
C LYS A 25 7.64 31.86 41.48
N ASP A 26 6.94 30.72 41.30
CA ASP A 26 7.01 29.89 40.09
C ASP A 26 6.05 28.70 40.09
N SER A 27 4.95 28.79 40.78
CA SER A 27 3.88 27.83 40.54
C SER A 27 2.97 28.37 39.46
N PRO A 28 2.80 27.69 38.31
CA PRO A 28 1.90 28.16 37.26
C PRO A 28 0.49 28.34 37.78
N THR A 29 -0.15 29.41 37.43
CA THR A 29 -1.52 29.69 37.83
C THR A 29 -2.47 28.63 37.28
N ASN A 30 -3.62 28.38 37.92
CA ASN A 30 -4.62 27.43 37.43
C ASN A 30 -5.06 27.73 36.01
N GLU A 31 -5.02 28.99 35.56
CA GLU A 31 -5.35 29.40 34.19
C GLU A 31 -4.25 28.97 33.21
N GLU A 32 -2.99 29.12 33.58
CA GLU A 32 -1.86 28.65 32.78
C GLU A 32 -1.83 27.13 32.65
N LEU A 33 -2.07 26.41 33.74
CA LEU A 33 -2.21 24.95 33.72
C LEU A 33 -3.36 24.50 32.80
N LEU A 34 -4.49 25.20 32.87
CA LEU A 34 -5.63 24.90 32.02
C LEU A 34 -5.34 25.17 30.53
N SER A 35 -4.62 26.24 30.22
CA SER A 35 -4.21 26.53 28.84
C SER A 35 -3.24 25.48 28.30
N LEU A 36 -2.24 25.09 29.10
CA LEU A 36 -1.28 24.05 28.75
C LEU A 36 -1.97 22.71 28.50
N GLU A 37 -2.93 22.34 29.36
CA GLU A 37 -3.69 21.10 29.15
C GLU A 37 -4.62 21.15 27.92
N LYS A 38 -5.20 22.30 27.61
CA LYS A 38 -5.97 22.50 26.38
C LYS A 38 -5.08 22.35 25.15
N ASP A 39 -3.90 22.94 25.13
CA ASP A 39 -2.96 22.84 24.03
C ASP A 39 -2.44 21.41 23.85
N LYS A 40 -2.14 20.71 24.95
CA LYS A 40 -1.78 19.29 24.91
C LYS A 40 -2.91 18.43 24.32
N ASN A 41 -4.15 18.67 24.78
CA ASN A 41 -5.32 17.95 24.26
C ASN A 41 -5.53 18.21 22.76
N LEU A 42 -5.42 19.47 22.31
CA LEU A 42 -5.56 19.83 20.91
C LEU A 42 -4.49 19.14 20.04
N ARG A 43 -3.25 19.17 20.53
CA ARG A 43 -2.13 18.50 19.87
C ARG A 43 -2.35 16.99 19.81
N LEU A 44 -2.73 16.36 20.94
CA LEU A 44 -3.00 14.92 21.00
C LEU A 44 -4.15 14.52 20.07
N PHE A 45 -5.18 15.36 20.00
CA PHE A 45 -6.29 15.14 19.07
C PHE A 45 -5.82 15.19 17.61
N ALA A 46 -4.99 16.17 17.26
CA ALA A 46 -4.42 16.27 15.91
C ALA A 46 -3.51 15.08 15.58
N GLU A 47 -2.68 14.63 16.54
CA GLU A 47 -1.83 13.45 16.40
C GLU A 47 -2.68 12.17 16.23
N PHE A 48 -3.78 12.04 16.99
CA PHE A 48 -4.71 10.91 16.88
C PHE A 48 -5.40 10.87 15.50
N GLU A 49 -5.89 12.01 15.00
CA GLU A 49 -6.50 12.07 13.68
C GLU A 49 -5.48 11.72 12.56
N ASN A 50 -4.25 12.20 12.68
CA ASN A 50 -3.18 11.85 11.75
C ASN A 50 -2.84 10.36 11.82
N PHE A 51 -2.75 9.80 13.03
CA PHE A 51 -2.54 8.37 13.23
C PHE A 51 -3.67 7.55 12.61
N ARG A 52 -4.92 7.92 12.85
CA ARG A 52 -6.09 7.23 12.28
C ARG A 52 -6.07 7.22 10.75
N LYS A 53 -5.78 8.37 10.13
CA LYS A 53 -5.65 8.48 8.66
C LYS A 53 -4.52 7.62 8.12
N ARG A 54 -3.35 7.65 8.78
CA ARG A 54 -2.20 6.85 8.40
C ARG A 54 -2.51 5.36 8.50
N THR A 55 -3.03 4.90 9.63
CA THR A 55 -3.37 3.48 9.86
C THR A 55 -4.41 2.98 8.85
N ALA A 56 -5.41 3.80 8.51
CA ALA A 56 -6.38 3.44 7.48
C ALA A 56 -5.71 3.26 6.12
N LYS A 57 -4.79 4.15 5.76
CA LYS A 57 -4.00 4.04 4.51
C LYS A 57 -3.11 2.79 4.50
N GLU A 58 -2.36 2.57 5.58
CA GLU A 58 -1.49 1.38 5.75
C GLU A 58 -2.29 0.08 5.63
N LYS A 59 -3.49 0.04 6.24
CA LYS A 59 -4.39 -1.12 6.13
C LYS A 59 -4.84 -1.37 4.68
N MET A 60 -5.20 -0.33 3.94
CA MET A 60 -5.55 -0.47 2.52
C MET A 60 -4.35 -0.94 1.69
N GLU A 61 -3.15 -0.42 1.94
CA GLU A 61 -1.93 -0.83 1.27
C GLU A 61 -1.57 -2.29 1.57
N LEU A 62 -1.77 -2.74 2.82
CA LEU A 62 -1.56 -4.13 3.22
C LEU A 62 -2.51 -5.08 2.49
N PHE A 63 -3.79 -4.76 2.40
CA PHE A 63 -4.76 -5.55 1.63
C PHE A 63 -4.42 -5.59 0.13
N SER A 64 -3.98 -4.46 -0.43
CA SER A 64 -3.53 -4.40 -1.82
C SER A 64 -2.30 -5.27 -2.04
N SER A 65 -1.33 -5.23 -1.12
CA SER A 65 -0.10 -6.03 -1.21
C SER A 65 -0.37 -7.54 -1.07
N ALA A 66 -1.23 -7.96 -0.13
CA ALA A 66 -1.59 -9.36 0.05
C ALA A 66 -2.24 -9.96 -1.21
N ASN A 67 -3.08 -9.20 -1.88
CA ASN A 67 -3.68 -9.62 -3.13
C ASN A 67 -2.68 -9.68 -4.29
N LYS A 68 -1.65 -8.84 -4.27
CA LYS A 68 -0.64 -8.76 -5.32
C LYS A 68 0.07 -10.10 -5.55
N ASP A 69 0.51 -10.75 -4.48
CA ASP A 69 1.26 -12.01 -4.57
C ASP A 69 0.39 -13.14 -5.17
N ILE A 70 -0.85 -13.25 -4.70
CA ILE A 70 -1.80 -14.24 -5.21
C ILE A 70 -2.10 -13.98 -6.69
N MET A 71 -2.37 -12.71 -7.04
CA MET A 71 -2.66 -12.32 -8.42
C MET A 71 -1.46 -12.61 -9.34
N SER A 72 -0.22 -12.33 -8.89
CA SER A 72 0.99 -12.60 -9.67
C SER A 72 1.17 -14.08 -9.98
N ILE A 73 0.82 -14.96 -9.03
CA ILE A 73 0.86 -16.43 -9.23
C ILE A 73 -0.20 -16.89 -10.24
N LEU A 74 -1.34 -16.21 -10.33
CA LEU A 74 -2.42 -16.55 -11.24
C LEU A 74 -2.19 -16.09 -12.68
N LEU A 75 -1.35 -15.07 -12.92
CA LEU A 75 -1.11 -14.55 -14.26
C LEU A 75 -0.55 -15.59 -15.24
N PRO A 76 0.46 -16.42 -14.89
CA PRO A 76 0.92 -17.47 -15.80
C PRO A 76 -0.16 -18.48 -16.16
N ILE A 77 -1.12 -18.73 -15.26
CA ILE A 77 -2.25 -19.63 -15.53
C ILE A 77 -3.17 -19.01 -16.57
N LEU A 78 -3.46 -17.70 -16.46
CA LEU A 78 -4.23 -16.97 -17.47
C LEU A 78 -3.54 -17.01 -18.83
N ASP A 79 -2.22 -16.77 -18.88
CA ASP A 79 -1.44 -16.80 -20.11
C ASP A 79 -1.49 -18.19 -20.77
N ASN A 80 -1.41 -19.25 -19.95
CA ASN A 80 -1.50 -20.62 -20.45
C ASN A 80 -2.90 -20.96 -21.00
N PHE A 81 -3.97 -20.44 -20.36
CA PHE A 81 -5.32 -20.57 -20.90
C PHE A 81 -5.45 -19.87 -22.25
N GLU A 82 -4.99 -18.63 -22.37
CA GLU A 82 -5.01 -17.91 -23.65
C GLU A 82 -4.24 -18.65 -24.74
N ARG A 83 -3.07 -19.16 -24.40
CA ARG A 83 -2.23 -19.93 -25.34
C ARG A 83 -2.94 -21.21 -25.77
N SER A 84 -3.57 -21.93 -24.83
CA SER A 84 -4.32 -23.15 -25.13
C SER A 84 -5.54 -22.87 -26.01
N ILE A 85 -6.27 -21.80 -25.74
CA ILE A 85 -7.43 -21.38 -26.53
C ILE A 85 -7.00 -21.08 -27.97
N LYS A 86 -5.93 -20.32 -28.17
CA LYS A 86 -5.40 -19.99 -29.49
C LYS A 86 -4.88 -21.23 -30.23
N ALA A 87 -4.12 -22.08 -29.54
CA ALA A 87 -3.48 -23.28 -30.17
C ALA A 87 -4.50 -24.32 -30.62
N ASN A 88 -5.61 -24.46 -29.92
CA ASN A 88 -6.65 -25.42 -30.23
C ASN A 88 -7.83 -24.83 -31.03
N ASN A 89 -7.79 -23.54 -31.35
CA ASN A 89 -8.87 -22.80 -32.04
C ASN A 89 -10.24 -23.00 -31.37
N TYR A 90 -10.31 -23.00 -30.04
CA TYR A 90 -11.57 -23.13 -29.31
C TYR A 90 -12.53 -22.00 -29.64
N SER A 91 -13.80 -22.36 -29.80
CA SER A 91 -14.87 -21.37 -29.99
C SER A 91 -15.29 -20.73 -28.67
N GLU A 92 -16.05 -19.64 -28.75
CA GLU A 92 -16.56 -18.89 -27.60
C GLU A 92 -17.42 -19.71 -26.63
N GLU A 93 -18.02 -20.79 -27.11
CA GLU A 93 -18.91 -21.67 -26.36
C GLU A 93 -18.18 -22.87 -25.74
N ASP A 94 -16.91 -23.07 -26.06
CA ASP A 94 -16.13 -24.18 -25.55
C ASP A 94 -15.79 -24.00 -24.06
N GLY A 95 -15.82 -25.12 -23.32
CA GLY A 95 -15.60 -25.15 -21.88
C GLY A 95 -14.36 -24.39 -21.41
N PRO A 96 -13.19 -24.59 -22.03
CA PRO A 96 -11.97 -23.83 -21.65
C PRO A 96 -12.12 -22.31 -21.79
N VAL A 97 -12.82 -21.83 -22.82
CA VAL A 97 -13.06 -20.40 -23.03
C VAL A 97 -14.01 -19.83 -21.97
N LEU A 98 -15.07 -20.56 -21.64
CA LEU A 98 -16.01 -20.15 -20.61
C LEU A 98 -15.34 -20.08 -19.23
N ILE A 99 -14.51 -21.06 -18.88
CA ILE A 99 -13.74 -21.07 -17.63
C ILE A 99 -12.76 -19.89 -17.58
N TYR A 100 -12.05 -19.62 -18.67
CA TYR A 100 -11.13 -18.50 -18.78
C TYR A 100 -11.86 -17.16 -18.58
N LYS A 101 -12.99 -16.94 -19.28
CA LYS A 101 -13.80 -15.72 -19.14
C LYS A 101 -14.33 -15.55 -17.71
N GLN A 102 -14.79 -16.64 -17.08
CA GLN A 102 -15.24 -16.60 -15.70
C GLN A 102 -14.10 -16.22 -14.74
N LEU A 103 -12.93 -16.87 -14.86
CA LEU A 103 -11.77 -16.57 -14.04
C LEU A 103 -11.34 -15.09 -14.22
N GLN A 104 -11.24 -14.63 -15.45
CA GLN A 104 -10.91 -13.24 -15.75
C GLN A 104 -11.92 -12.26 -15.14
N SER A 105 -13.22 -12.57 -15.22
CA SER A 105 -14.27 -11.76 -14.61
C SER A 105 -14.12 -11.64 -13.08
N GLU A 106 -13.84 -12.78 -12.41
CA GLU A 106 -13.66 -12.77 -10.95
C GLU A 106 -12.39 -11.99 -10.52
N LEU A 107 -11.31 -12.11 -11.28
CA LEU A 107 -10.08 -11.35 -11.03
C LEU A 107 -10.28 -9.86 -11.29
N ASN A 108 -11.05 -9.48 -12.31
CA ASN A 108 -11.41 -8.10 -12.58
C ASN A 108 -12.21 -7.47 -11.43
N LYS A 109 -13.14 -8.21 -10.82
CA LYS A 109 -13.87 -7.77 -9.62
C LYS A 109 -12.94 -7.52 -8.42
N LYS A 110 -11.78 -8.17 -8.40
CA LYS A 110 -10.74 -7.97 -7.38
C LYS A 110 -9.73 -6.88 -7.75
N GLY A 111 -9.97 -6.18 -8.85
CA GLY A 111 -9.16 -5.03 -9.27
C GLY A 111 -8.04 -5.34 -10.27
N LEU A 112 -7.93 -6.60 -10.75
CA LEU A 112 -7.01 -6.94 -11.83
C LEU A 112 -7.56 -6.36 -13.15
N LYS A 113 -6.72 -5.64 -13.89
CA LYS A 113 -7.08 -5.09 -15.21
C LYS A 113 -5.97 -5.40 -16.20
N ALA A 114 -6.32 -5.96 -17.36
CA ALA A 114 -5.38 -6.06 -18.47
C ALA A 114 -5.04 -4.65 -18.99
N MET A 115 -3.79 -4.43 -19.32
CA MET A 115 -3.37 -3.20 -20.01
C MET A 115 -3.97 -3.17 -21.41
N GLU A 116 -4.14 -1.98 -21.94
CA GLU A 116 -4.55 -1.81 -23.35
C GLU A 116 -3.51 -2.42 -24.29
N ASP A 117 -3.98 -2.86 -25.46
CA ASP A 117 -3.11 -3.37 -26.51
C ASP A 117 -2.12 -2.29 -26.96
N PRO A 118 -0.81 -2.50 -26.78
CA PRO A 118 0.21 -1.54 -27.13
C PRO A 118 0.71 -1.69 -28.59
N ILE A 119 0.21 -2.64 -29.37
CA ILE A 119 0.69 -2.86 -30.75
C ILE A 119 0.51 -1.58 -31.57
N GLY A 120 1.58 -1.18 -32.26
CA GLY A 120 1.62 0.04 -33.07
C GLY A 120 1.82 1.34 -32.28
N LYS A 121 1.84 1.30 -30.95
CA LYS A 121 2.18 2.44 -30.08
C LYS A 121 3.69 2.50 -29.83
N GLU A 122 4.17 3.63 -29.34
CA GLU A 122 5.56 3.78 -28.88
C GLU A 122 5.77 3.02 -27.55
N LEU A 123 7.01 2.62 -27.30
CA LEU A 123 7.39 1.97 -26.05
C LEU A 123 7.24 2.98 -24.90
N ASP A 124 6.43 2.62 -23.92
CA ASP A 124 6.28 3.31 -22.65
C ASP A 124 6.89 2.45 -21.54
N THR A 125 8.00 2.89 -20.97
CA THR A 125 8.74 2.15 -19.94
C THR A 125 8.00 2.05 -18.61
N ASP A 126 6.97 2.85 -18.38
CA ASP A 126 6.13 2.77 -17.17
C ASP A 126 5.18 1.56 -17.22
N PHE A 127 4.90 1.02 -18.43
CA PHE A 127 3.95 -0.08 -18.62
C PHE A 127 4.52 -1.27 -19.39
N HIS A 128 5.59 -1.05 -20.17
CA HIS A 128 6.12 -2.03 -21.10
C HIS A 128 7.57 -2.38 -20.80
N GLU A 129 7.91 -3.65 -21.00
CA GLU A 129 9.27 -4.20 -20.95
C GLU A 129 9.64 -4.73 -22.32
N ALA A 130 10.57 -4.07 -23.02
CA ALA A 130 11.09 -4.55 -24.31
C ALA A 130 12.03 -5.73 -24.09
N ILE A 131 11.63 -6.92 -24.53
CA ILE A 131 12.44 -8.14 -24.40
C ILE A 131 13.36 -8.32 -25.61
N THR A 132 12.88 -7.95 -26.78
CA THR A 132 13.60 -8.15 -28.05
C THR A 132 13.32 -6.99 -29.00
N ASN A 133 14.36 -6.65 -29.78
CA ASN A 133 14.24 -5.74 -30.91
C ASN A 133 14.39 -6.52 -32.21
N ILE A 134 13.51 -6.27 -33.18
CA ILE A 134 13.59 -6.86 -34.51
C ILE A 134 13.69 -5.75 -35.55
N PRO A 135 14.24 -6.03 -36.74
CA PRO A 135 14.28 -5.04 -37.84
C PRO A 135 12.86 -4.59 -38.18
N ALA A 136 12.67 -3.27 -38.38
CA ALA A 136 11.40 -2.74 -38.82
C ALA A 136 11.09 -3.19 -40.28
N SER A 137 9.89 -3.68 -40.54
CA SER A 137 9.47 -4.07 -41.88
C SER A 137 9.14 -2.82 -42.74
N THR A 138 8.72 -1.76 -42.07
CA THR A 138 8.40 -0.46 -42.71
C THR A 138 8.93 0.70 -41.86
N ASP A 139 9.18 1.85 -42.47
CA ASP A 139 9.59 3.05 -41.73
C ASP A 139 8.55 3.53 -40.71
N ALA A 140 7.28 3.21 -40.93
CA ALA A 140 6.19 3.55 -40.02
C ALA A 140 6.19 2.72 -38.71
N GLU A 141 6.85 1.57 -38.69
CA GLU A 141 6.98 0.67 -37.53
C GLU A 141 8.19 0.98 -36.65
N LYS A 142 9.15 1.75 -37.14
CA LYS A 142 10.38 2.07 -36.42
C LYS A 142 10.09 2.65 -35.05
N GLY A 143 10.64 2.00 -34.01
CA GLY A 143 10.48 2.38 -32.60
C GLY A 143 9.12 2.05 -31.98
N LYS A 144 8.24 1.35 -32.72
CA LYS A 144 6.94 0.93 -32.22
C LYS A 144 6.95 -0.53 -31.75
N ILE A 145 5.98 -0.82 -30.92
CA ILE A 145 5.70 -2.17 -30.46
C ILE A 145 5.04 -2.95 -31.60
N ILE A 146 5.61 -4.10 -31.94
CA ILE A 146 5.13 -4.95 -33.05
C ILE A 146 4.35 -6.15 -32.52
N ASP A 147 4.78 -6.71 -31.38
CA ASP A 147 4.16 -7.91 -30.82
C ASP A 147 4.21 -7.90 -29.29
N ILE A 148 3.32 -8.70 -28.69
CA ILE A 148 3.21 -8.90 -27.26
C ILE A 148 3.50 -10.36 -26.94
N ILE A 149 4.58 -10.59 -26.18
CA ILE A 149 4.95 -11.93 -25.69
C ILE A 149 4.11 -12.30 -24.47
N GLU A 150 3.96 -11.36 -23.52
CA GLU A 150 3.14 -11.51 -22.33
C GLU A 150 2.35 -10.23 -22.07
N LYS A 151 1.06 -10.38 -21.77
CA LYS A 151 0.20 -9.23 -21.47
C LYS A 151 0.59 -8.56 -20.16
N GLY A 152 0.55 -7.26 -20.12
CA GLY A 152 0.68 -6.46 -18.92
C GLY A 152 -0.63 -6.42 -18.12
N TYR A 153 -0.50 -6.31 -16.79
CA TYR A 153 -1.64 -6.22 -15.89
C TYR A 153 -1.43 -5.17 -14.81
N LEU A 154 -2.50 -4.48 -14.47
CA LEU A 154 -2.62 -3.54 -13.36
C LEU A 154 -3.43 -4.18 -12.23
N LEU A 155 -3.09 -3.85 -10.98
CA LEU A 155 -3.91 -4.11 -9.81
C LEU A 155 -4.31 -2.77 -9.20
N GLY A 156 -5.57 -2.38 -9.41
CA GLY A 156 -5.99 -1.00 -9.18
C GLY A 156 -5.22 -0.04 -10.08
N ASP A 157 -4.47 0.89 -9.48
CA ASP A 157 -3.66 1.88 -10.19
C ASP A 157 -2.16 1.53 -10.25
N LYS A 158 -1.76 0.35 -9.73
CA LYS A 158 -0.35 -0.07 -9.68
C LYS A 158 -0.08 -1.17 -10.71
N VAL A 159 1.09 -1.09 -11.35
CA VAL A 159 1.56 -2.15 -12.24
C VAL A 159 1.81 -3.42 -11.43
N LEU A 160 1.12 -4.49 -11.80
CA LEU A 160 1.31 -5.83 -11.26
C LEU A 160 2.36 -6.60 -12.08
N ARG A 161 2.26 -6.51 -13.41
CA ARG A 161 3.21 -7.08 -14.38
C ARG A 161 3.27 -6.18 -15.60
N TYR A 162 4.50 -5.84 -16.03
CA TYR A 162 4.74 -5.13 -17.27
C TYR A 162 4.36 -5.99 -18.47
N ALA A 163 3.88 -5.36 -19.55
CA ALA A 163 3.70 -6.06 -20.81
C ALA A 163 5.07 -6.33 -21.44
N LYS A 164 5.39 -7.61 -21.70
CA LYS A 164 6.59 -7.98 -22.43
C LYS A 164 6.36 -7.87 -23.92
N VAL A 165 7.10 -6.98 -24.55
CA VAL A 165 6.86 -6.57 -25.94
C VAL A 165 8.09 -6.74 -26.80
N VAL A 166 7.84 -6.87 -28.10
CA VAL A 166 8.83 -6.81 -29.18
C VAL A 166 8.75 -5.46 -29.84
N VAL A 167 9.87 -4.79 -30.02
CA VAL A 167 9.96 -3.44 -30.57
C VAL A 167 10.69 -3.48 -31.91
N ALA A 168 10.25 -2.70 -32.89
CA ALA A 168 10.98 -2.49 -34.15
C ALA A 168 12.19 -1.59 -33.90
N ASN A 169 13.35 -1.96 -34.43
CA ASN A 169 14.55 -1.12 -34.39
C ASN A 169 14.28 0.23 -35.04
N LYS A 170 14.91 1.28 -34.49
CA LYS A 170 14.85 2.65 -35.07
C LYS A 170 15.84 2.86 -36.23
N GLU A 171 16.79 1.91 -36.39
CA GLU A 171 17.83 1.96 -37.43
C GLU A 171 17.37 1.28 -38.71
#